data_9543fa48a1d797ce3d96d905059a08b1
#
_entry.id   9543fa48a1d797ce3d96d905059a08b1
#
_cell.length_a   1.000
_cell.length_b   1.000
_cell.length_c   1.000
_cell.angle_alpha   90.00
_cell.angle_beta   90.00
_cell.angle_gamma   90.00
#
_symmetry.space_group_name_H-M   'P 1'
#
loop_
_entity.id
_entity.type
_entity.pdbx_description
1 polymer ?
#
loop_
_entity_poly.entity_id
_entity_poly.type
_entity_poly.pdbx_seq_one_letter_code
_entity_poly.pdbx_strand_id
1 'polypeptide(L)'
;MTSLTLFGGVNEIGGNKFLVESGKTRIFLDFGQSFSLLDDYFVDWLQPRGRFGLKDYFALGLMPQLAGLYNREALDRTNLKHKEPAFDAIFISHPHFDHTAHLQYLHQDIPIYLGETAKTILESTQETTNSFFFSEEPIERRDKTVVPPNDVHSFRTGKKIAIGDLEITPFHVDHSVPGAYGFLVETKDGRLVYSGDLRSHGNKPEMTNEFVKKAVEFEPNLLIIEGTRVSAGEKRKNHTEQIVREGSGKVVDETKGLILAMRYPKDLDRFRSFYELASKKGKTLVISMKTAHLLISLQKDEKLGLPSPLKDKNIRVYAREMKAYKKWEKEMLEHTVDSEWVKDNQKDIIWELDFTQLQELIDVQPKGGVCIHSMSEPFEEDPMSQLQDDVLHNWLDKFSMPHHQLHASGHAAMNEIFGMIDAIKPKKLVPVHTHGCELFPKHLDVEKGKKIEI
;
A
#
# COMPACT_ATOMS: atom_id res chain seq x y z
N MET A 1 -17.34 -16.28 23.56
CA MET A 1 -16.20 -16.97 22.93
C MET A 1 -15.75 -16.12 21.77
N THR A 2 -14.45 -15.86 21.71
CA THR A 2 -13.86 -15.02 20.67
C THR A 2 -13.33 -15.88 19.52
N SER A 3 -13.54 -15.46 18.29
CA SER A 3 -13.12 -16.20 17.11
C SER A 3 -12.56 -15.28 16.02
N LEU A 4 -11.70 -15.83 15.17
CA LEU A 4 -11.14 -15.25 13.97
C LEU A 4 -11.63 -16.02 12.74
N THR A 5 -12.05 -15.32 11.69
CA THR A 5 -12.34 -15.90 10.36
C THR A 5 -11.60 -15.12 9.29
N LEU A 6 -10.81 -15.79 8.46
CA LEU A 6 -10.06 -15.15 7.38
C LEU A 6 -10.85 -15.30 6.06
N PHE A 7 -11.17 -14.20 5.41
CA PHE A 7 -11.82 -14.16 4.10
C PHE A 7 -10.87 -13.78 2.96
N GLY A 8 -9.58 -13.66 3.24
CA GLY A 8 -8.50 -13.41 2.31
C GLY A 8 -7.16 -13.46 3.03
N GLY A 9 -6.06 -13.28 2.30
CA GLY A 9 -4.70 -13.35 2.85
C GLY A 9 -4.23 -14.78 3.23
N VAL A 10 -4.98 -15.82 2.84
CA VAL A 10 -4.69 -17.23 3.14
C VAL A 10 -4.14 -17.90 1.89
N ASN A 11 -2.88 -18.35 1.93
CA ASN A 11 -2.15 -18.89 0.78
C ASN A 11 -2.18 -17.97 -0.45
N GLU A 12 -2.17 -16.67 -0.21
CA GLU A 12 -2.16 -15.62 -1.21
C GLU A 12 -1.46 -14.37 -0.67
N ILE A 13 -0.92 -13.54 -1.56
CA ILE A 13 -0.40 -12.23 -1.21
C ILE A 13 -1.51 -11.19 -1.42
N GLY A 14 -1.79 -10.40 -0.37
CA GLY A 14 -2.86 -9.40 -0.37
C GLY A 14 -4.25 -9.97 -0.10
N GLY A 15 -5.26 -9.13 -0.32
CA GLY A 15 -6.66 -9.49 -0.11
C GLY A 15 -7.09 -9.62 1.35
N ASN A 16 -6.32 -9.08 2.27
CA ASN A 16 -6.53 -9.23 3.70
C ASN A 16 -7.92 -8.78 4.14
N LYS A 17 -8.66 -9.70 4.76
CA LYS A 17 -10.00 -9.49 5.33
C LYS A 17 -10.16 -10.45 6.51
N PHE A 18 -9.89 -9.96 7.73
CA PHE A 18 -9.89 -10.79 8.92
C PHE A 18 -11.00 -10.36 9.86
N LEU A 19 -12.03 -11.19 10.00
CA LEU A 19 -13.16 -10.96 10.89
C LEU A 19 -12.83 -11.47 12.30
N VAL A 20 -12.82 -10.56 13.27
CA VAL A 20 -12.74 -10.87 14.68
C VAL A 20 -14.13 -10.71 15.30
N GLU A 21 -14.63 -11.77 15.93
CA GLU A 21 -15.91 -11.74 16.62
C GLU A 21 -15.71 -12.04 18.11
N SER A 22 -16.26 -11.21 19.00
CA SER A 22 -16.26 -11.42 20.47
C SER A 22 -17.63 -11.06 21.05
N GLY A 23 -18.33 -12.05 21.56
CA GLY A 23 -19.70 -11.87 22.01
C GLY A 23 -20.62 -11.45 20.87
N LYS A 24 -21.09 -10.19 20.90
CA LYS A 24 -21.89 -9.58 19.82
C LYS A 24 -21.08 -8.65 18.93
N THR A 25 -19.85 -8.33 19.31
CA THR A 25 -18.98 -7.38 18.62
C THR A 25 -18.28 -8.06 17.45
N ARG A 26 -18.31 -7.41 16.27
CA ARG A 26 -17.78 -7.94 15.02
C ARG A 26 -16.99 -6.84 14.30
N ILE A 27 -15.67 -7.01 14.19
CA ILE A 27 -14.81 -6.07 13.47
C ILE A 27 -14.03 -6.78 12.38
N PHE A 28 -13.68 -6.04 11.32
CA PHE A 28 -12.66 -6.48 10.36
C PHE A 28 -11.32 -5.81 10.61
N LEU A 29 -10.25 -6.56 10.43
CA LEU A 29 -8.89 -6.06 10.25
C LEU A 29 -8.56 -6.18 8.75
N ASP A 30 -8.37 -5.03 8.12
CA ASP A 30 -8.24 -4.81 6.68
C ASP A 30 -9.44 -5.24 5.82
N PHE A 31 -9.54 -4.66 4.63
CA PHE A 31 -10.58 -4.99 3.67
C PHE A 31 -10.10 -4.73 2.22
N GLY A 32 -9.08 -5.49 1.81
CA GLY A 32 -8.35 -5.29 0.58
C GLY A 32 -8.68 -6.25 -0.56
N GLN A 33 -8.03 -6.06 -1.70
CA GLN A 33 -8.14 -6.89 -2.89
C GLN A 33 -7.02 -7.91 -2.93
N SER A 34 -7.33 -9.16 -3.23
CA SER A 34 -6.34 -10.16 -3.61
C SER A 34 -5.91 -9.91 -5.05
N PHE A 35 -4.61 -9.78 -5.30
CA PHE A 35 -4.10 -9.66 -6.65
C PHE A 35 -4.16 -11.02 -7.36
N SER A 36 -3.56 -12.06 -6.79
CA SER A 36 -3.49 -13.38 -7.40
C SER A 36 -4.86 -13.97 -7.76
N LEU A 37 -5.85 -13.91 -6.85
CA LEU A 37 -7.19 -14.39 -7.14
C LEU A 37 -7.93 -13.56 -8.18
N LEU A 38 -7.66 -12.24 -8.24
CA LEU A 38 -8.23 -11.41 -9.29
C LEU A 38 -7.64 -11.78 -10.64
N ASP A 39 -6.32 -11.98 -10.70
CA ASP A 39 -5.57 -12.30 -11.91
C ASP A 39 -5.91 -13.68 -12.49
N ASP A 40 -6.46 -14.59 -11.67
CA ASP A 40 -7.03 -15.86 -12.16
C ASP A 40 -8.22 -15.66 -13.12
N TYR A 41 -8.94 -14.54 -13.02
CA TYR A 41 -10.18 -14.30 -13.78
C TYR A 41 -10.14 -13.03 -14.63
N PHE A 42 -9.24 -12.10 -14.35
CA PHE A 42 -9.19 -10.79 -14.98
C PHE A 42 -7.76 -10.42 -15.35
N VAL A 43 -7.59 -9.76 -16.48
CA VAL A 43 -6.30 -9.29 -16.97
C VAL A 43 -6.51 -8.12 -17.90
N ASP A 44 -5.67 -7.07 -17.77
CA ASP A 44 -5.63 -5.90 -18.64
C ASP A 44 -7.04 -5.28 -18.91
N TRP A 45 -7.58 -5.41 -20.12
CA TRP A 45 -8.92 -4.88 -20.48
C TRP A 45 -10.09 -5.73 -19.98
N LEU A 46 -9.87 -6.99 -19.60
CA LEU A 46 -10.89 -7.83 -18.98
C LEU A 46 -10.94 -7.55 -17.48
N GLN A 47 -11.85 -6.68 -17.06
CA GLN A 47 -11.99 -6.23 -15.68
C GLN A 47 -13.40 -6.51 -15.15
N PRO A 48 -13.59 -6.59 -13.81
CA PRO A 48 -14.92 -6.66 -13.21
C PRO A 48 -15.79 -5.51 -13.71
N ARG A 49 -17.06 -5.78 -13.98
CA ARG A 49 -17.98 -4.79 -14.51
C ARG A 49 -18.45 -3.82 -13.42
N GLY A 50 -17.76 -2.70 -13.23
CA GLY A 50 -17.99 -1.75 -12.14
C GLY A 50 -19.47 -1.37 -11.91
N ARG A 51 -20.29 -1.21 -12.99
CA ARG A 51 -21.73 -0.92 -12.87
C ARG A 51 -22.59 -2.07 -12.32
N PHE A 52 -22.01 -3.24 -12.07
CA PHE A 52 -22.71 -4.41 -11.52
C PHE A 52 -22.36 -4.66 -10.04
N GLY A 53 -21.68 -3.70 -9.40
CA GLY A 53 -21.28 -3.81 -8.00
C GLY A 53 -20.49 -5.10 -7.74
N LEU A 54 -20.90 -5.83 -6.71
CA LEU A 54 -20.24 -7.08 -6.30
C LEU A 54 -20.69 -8.35 -7.05
N LYS A 55 -21.52 -8.21 -8.10
CA LYS A 55 -22.07 -9.40 -8.79
C LYS A 55 -20.98 -10.32 -9.33
N ASP A 56 -19.98 -9.75 -10.01
CA ASP A 56 -18.88 -10.52 -10.59
C ASP A 56 -17.99 -11.11 -9.50
N TYR A 57 -17.66 -10.32 -8.47
CA TYR A 57 -16.88 -10.77 -7.33
C TYR A 57 -17.53 -11.93 -6.57
N PHE A 58 -18.85 -11.88 -6.36
CA PHE A 58 -19.59 -12.96 -5.70
C PHE A 58 -19.68 -14.22 -6.56
N ALA A 59 -19.89 -14.07 -7.86
CA ALA A 59 -19.97 -15.19 -8.78
C ALA A 59 -18.66 -15.98 -8.87
N LEU A 60 -17.53 -15.30 -8.71
CA LEU A 60 -16.18 -15.88 -8.78
C LEU A 60 -15.58 -16.19 -7.40
N GLY A 61 -16.32 -15.96 -6.30
CA GLY A 61 -15.83 -16.23 -4.93
C GLY A 61 -14.73 -15.30 -4.44
N LEU A 62 -14.56 -14.13 -5.09
CA LEU A 62 -13.51 -13.14 -4.76
C LEU A 62 -13.85 -12.29 -3.54
N MET A 63 -15.13 -12.28 -3.12
CA MET A 63 -15.60 -11.52 -1.97
C MET A 63 -16.57 -12.36 -1.13
N PRO A 64 -16.56 -12.24 0.22
CA PRO A 64 -17.48 -12.98 1.08
C PRO A 64 -18.90 -12.44 0.98
N GLN A 65 -19.91 -13.33 0.92
CA GLN A 65 -21.32 -12.94 0.90
C GLN A 65 -21.88 -12.80 2.32
N LEU A 66 -21.60 -11.67 2.97
CA LEU A 66 -21.98 -11.40 4.36
C LEU A 66 -23.10 -10.34 4.43
N ALA A 67 -24.22 -10.71 5.02
CA ALA A 67 -25.37 -9.79 5.17
C ALA A 67 -25.05 -8.66 6.15
N GLY A 68 -25.45 -7.42 5.80
CA GLY A 68 -25.20 -6.22 6.61
C GLY A 68 -23.76 -5.71 6.55
N LEU A 69 -22.93 -6.18 5.59
CA LEU A 69 -21.56 -5.69 5.40
C LEU A 69 -21.49 -4.63 4.28
N TYR A 70 -22.33 -4.74 3.28
CA TYR A 70 -22.19 -4.00 2.03
C TYR A 70 -23.26 -2.91 1.86
N ASN A 71 -22.88 -1.83 1.18
CA ASN A 71 -23.79 -0.78 0.80
C ASN A 71 -24.81 -1.27 -0.25
N ARG A 72 -25.91 -0.52 -0.40
CA ARG A 72 -27.02 -0.87 -1.29
C ARG A 72 -26.58 -1.05 -2.74
N GLU A 73 -25.69 -0.20 -3.22
CA GLU A 73 -25.25 -0.23 -4.61
C GLU A 73 -24.33 -1.39 -4.93
N ALA A 74 -23.42 -1.69 -4.03
CA ALA A 74 -22.56 -2.86 -4.18
C ALA A 74 -23.40 -4.14 -4.36
N LEU A 75 -24.59 -4.18 -3.77
CA LEU A 75 -25.52 -5.31 -3.83
C LEU A 75 -26.53 -5.25 -4.98
N ASP A 76 -26.61 -4.12 -5.71
CA ASP A 76 -27.52 -4.03 -6.87
C ASP A 76 -27.23 -5.15 -7.86
N ARG A 77 -28.11 -5.93 -8.35
CA ARG A 77 -27.89 -7.07 -9.26
C ARG A 77 -27.19 -8.29 -8.65
N THR A 78 -27.07 -8.37 -7.32
CA THR A 78 -26.66 -9.59 -6.62
C THR A 78 -27.88 -10.29 -6.00
N ASN A 79 -27.67 -11.52 -5.49
CA ASN A 79 -28.70 -12.25 -4.75
C ASN A 79 -28.70 -11.91 -3.25
N LEU A 80 -27.66 -11.24 -2.76
CA LEU A 80 -27.56 -10.82 -1.36
C LEU A 80 -28.37 -9.55 -1.15
N LYS A 81 -29.37 -9.62 -0.27
CA LYS A 81 -30.22 -8.46 0.03
C LYS A 81 -29.49 -7.49 0.97
N HIS A 82 -29.64 -6.20 0.69
CA HIS A 82 -29.19 -5.16 1.61
C HIS A 82 -29.91 -5.30 2.96
N LYS A 83 -29.18 -5.15 4.05
CA LYS A 83 -29.65 -5.15 5.43
C LYS A 83 -28.93 -4.05 6.20
N GLU A 84 -29.49 -3.70 7.37
CA GLU A 84 -28.82 -2.85 8.36
C GLU A 84 -27.42 -3.38 8.69
N PRO A 85 -26.49 -2.51 9.09
CA PRO A 85 -25.12 -2.90 9.38
C PRO A 85 -25.06 -3.97 10.47
N ALA A 86 -24.28 -5.00 10.23
CA ALA A 86 -24.09 -6.13 11.16
C ALA A 86 -22.66 -6.26 11.64
N PHE A 87 -21.85 -5.22 11.44
CA PHE A 87 -20.45 -5.13 11.82
C PHE A 87 -20.22 -3.80 12.51
N ASP A 88 -19.37 -3.78 13.52
CA ASP A 88 -19.20 -2.63 14.43
C ASP A 88 -18.04 -1.73 14.01
N ALA A 89 -17.05 -2.23 13.29
CA ALA A 89 -15.94 -1.43 12.75
C ALA A 89 -15.08 -2.18 11.73
N ILE A 90 -14.36 -1.41 10.93
CA ILE A 90 -13.25 -1.87 10.07
C ILE A 90 -11.98 -1.14 10.49
N PHE A 91 -10.91 -1.86 10.82
CA PHE A 91 -9.60 -1.30 11.15
C PHE A 91 -8.64 -1.53 10.00
N ILE A 92 -8.03 -0.46 9.48
CA ILE A 92 -7.09 -0.52 8.36
C ILE A 92 -5.67 -0.37 8.86
N SER A 93 -4.83 -1.36 8.54
CA SER A 93 -3.42 -1.38 8.91
C SER A 93 -2.61 -0.32 8.15
N HIS A 94 -2.78 -0.23 6.83
CA HIS A 94 -2.05 0.73 5.99
C HIS A 94 -2.73 0.97 4.62
N PRO A 95 -2.32 2.00 3.82
CA PRO A 95 -3.07 2.45 2.65
C PRO A 95 -2.71 1.73 1.34
N HIS A 96 -2.21 0.49 1.34
CA HIS A 96 -2.05 -0.29 0.12
C HIS A 96 -3.37 -0.89 -0.36
N PHE A 97 -3.48 -1.17 -1.64
CA PHE A 97 -4.70 -1.63 -2.30
C PHE A 97 -5.19 -2.99 -1.79
N ASP A 98 -4.28 -3.87 -1.51
CA ASP A 98 -4.53 -5.21 -0.98
C ASP A 98 -5.00 -5.21 0.48
N HIS A 99 -5.06 -4.04 1.11
CA HIS A 99 -5.65 -3.80 2.43
C HIS A 99 -6.87 -2.86 2.40
N THR A 100 -7.10 -2.10 1.30
CA THR A 100 -8.08 -1.01 1.28
C THR A 100 -9.02 -1.00 0.08
N ALA A 101 -8.73 -1.68 -1.02
CA ALA A 101 -9.44 -1.50 -2.30
C ALA A 101 -10.95 -1.76 -2.25
N HIS A 102 -11.41 -2.60 -1.33
CA HIS A 102 -12.81 -2.97 -1.21
C HIS A 102 -13.60 -2.13 -0.19
N LEU A 103 -12.99 -1.10 0.43
CA LEU A 103 -13.69 -0.16 1.34
C LEU A 103 -14.90 0.50 0.68
N GLN A 104 -14.81 0.80 -0.62
CA GLN A 104 -15.88 1.42 -1.41
C GLN A 104 -17.21 0.63 -1.41
N TYR A 105 -17.18 -0.66 -1.10
CA TYR A 105 -18.35 -1.53 -1.09
C TYR A 105 -19.01 -1.64 0.27
N LEU A 106 -18.38 -1.13 1.33
CA LEU A 106 -18.86 -1.27 2.70
C LEU A 106 -20.14 -0.44 2.94
N HIS A 107 -20.95 -0.91 3.89
CA HIS A 107 -22.08 -0.14 4.38
C HIS A 107 -21.61 1.17 5.01
N GLN A 108 -22.24 2.29 4.69
CA GLN A 108 -21.78 3.62 5.10
C GLN A 108 -21.75 3.82 6.62
N ASP A 109 -22.69 3.16 7.33
CA ASP A 109 -22.81 3.26 8.79
C ASP A 109 -21.85 2.31 9.54
N ILE A 110 -20.98 1.59 8.85
CA ILE A 110 -19.89 0.83 9.50
C ILE A 110 -18.69 1.75 9.65
N PRO A 111 -18.26 2.08 10.91
CA PRO A 111 -17.12 2.95 11.13
C PRO A 111 -15.82 2.39 10.56
N ILE A 112 -15.04 3.24 9.90
CA ILE A 112 -13.71 2.91 9.37
C ILE A 112 -12.65 3.60 10.23
N TYR A 113 -11.74 2.82 10.79
CA TYR A 113 -10.63 3.29 11.62
C TYR A 113 -9.30 3.10 10.87
N LEU A 114 -8.50 4.16 10.72
CA LEU A 114 -7.20 4.10 10.04
C LEU A 114 -6.23 5.15 10.61
N GLY A 115 -4.94 4.97 10.35
CA GLY A 115 -3.91 5.94 10.73
C GLY A 115 -4.13 7.30 10.04
N GLU A 116 -3.88 8.42 10.73
CA GLU A 116 -4.05 9.76 10.15
C GLU A 116 -3.31 9.94 8.83
N THR A 117 -2.06 9.47 8.74
CA THR A 117 -1.26 9.53 7.51
C THR A 117 -1.84 8.62 6.43
N ALA A 118 -2.30 7.42 6.78
CA ALA A 118 -2.95 6.49 5.84
C ALA A 118 -4.22 7.11 5.24
N LYS A 119 -5.04 7.79 6.06
CA LYS A 119 -6.22 8.52 5.61
C LYS A 119 -5.85 9.54 4.53
N THR A 120 -4.89 10.42 4.81
CA THR A 120 -4.45 11.45 3.86
C THR A 120 -3.91 10.85 2.55
N ILE A 121 -3.20 9.71 2.62
CA ILE A 121 -2.71 9.01 1.41
C ILE A 121 -3.88 8.46 0.59
N LEU A 122 -4.92 7.89 1.21
CA LEU A 122 -6.09 7.40 0.50
C LEU A 122 -6.88 8.54 -0.13
N GLU A 123 -7.10 9.65 0.59
CA GLU A 123 -7.74 10.87 0.07
C GLU A 123 -7.00 11.40 -1.16
N SER A 124 -5.68 11.59 -1.06
CA SER A 124 -4.85 12.04 -2.19
C SER A 124 -4.87 11.04 -3.36
N THR A 125 -4.93 9.73 -3.07
CA THR A 125 -5.01 8.69 -4.10
C THR A 125 -6.33 8.78 -4.87
N GLN A 126 -7.46 8.93 -4.19
CA GLN A 126 -8.76 9.01 -4.88
C GLN A 126 -8.96 10.33 -5.63
N GLU A 127 -8.36 11.43 -5.21
CA GLU A 127 -8.34 12.68 -5.97
C GLU A 127 -7.55 12.58 -7.27
N THR A 128 -6.41 11.87 -7.24
CA THR A 128 -5.47 11.80 -8.37
C THR A 128 -5.66 10.59 -9.28
N THR A 129 -6.49 9.63 -8.90
CA THR A 129 -6.78 8.41 -9.68
C THR A 129 -8.27 8.26 -9.95
N ASN A 130 -8.68 7.08 -10.40
CA ASN A 130 -10.09 6.70 -10.51
C ASN A 130 -10.52 5.76 -9.37
N SER A 131 -9.66 5.57 -8.36
CA SER A 131 -9.97 4.75 -7.18
C SER A 131 -10.89 5.53 -6.25
N PHE A 132 -11.77 4.81 -5.56
CA PHE A 132 -12.63 5.34 -4.52
C PHE A 132 -12.49 4.42 -3.28
N PHE A 133 -12.40 5.01 -2.10
CA PHE A 133 -12.30 4.27 -0.84
C PHE A 133 -13.46 4.62 0.10
N PHE A 134 -13.63 5.91 0.38
CA PHE A 134 -14.67 6.45 1.26
C PHE A 134 -14.92 7.93 0.94
N SER A 135 -16.01 8.48 1.47
CA SER A 135 -16.25 9.93 1.48
C SER A 135 -16.75 10.36 2.85
N GLU A 136 -16.21 11.45 3.39
CA GLU A 136 -16.70 12.09 4.61
C GLU A 136 -17.77 13.14 4.32
N GLU A 137 -18.06 13.40 3.03
CA GLU A 137 -19.12 14.30 2.58
C GLU A 137 -20.17 13.53 1.78
N PRO A 138 -21.44 13.98 1.79
CA PRO A 138 -22.46 13.39 0.97
C PRO A 138 -22.11 13.48 -0.52
N ILE A 139 -22.30 12.39 -1.26
CA ILE A 139 -22.05 12.36 -2.71
C ILE A 139 -23.39 12.46 -3.44
N GLU A 140 -23.61 13.58 -4.14
CA GLU A 140 -24.73 13.71 -5.06
C GLU A 140 -24.39 13.05 -6.41
N ARG A 141 -25.24 12.16 -6.86
CA ARG A 141 -25.11 11.43 -8.13
C ARG A 141 -25.81 12.14 -9.27
N ARG A 142 -25.52 11.69 -10.49
CA ARG A 142 -26.16 12.21 -11.71
C ARG A 142 -27.69 12.03 -11.71
N ASP A 143 -28.20 11.00 -11.06
CA ASP A 143 -29.64 10.73 -10.90
C ASP A 143 -30.29 11.47 -9.71
N LYS A 144 -29.52 12.37 -9.07
CA LYS A 144 -29.88 13.15 -7.86
C LYS A 144 -30.07 12.32 -6.59
N THR A 145 -29.68 11.06 -6.58
CA THR A 145 -29.59 10.32 -5.31
C THR A 145 -28.38 10.82 -4.52
N VAL A 146 -28.54 10.90 -3.19
CA VAL A 146 -27.44 11.30 -2.29
C VAL A 146 -26.98 10.06 -1.54
N VAL A 147 -25.69 9.76 -1.68
CA VAL A 147 -25.02 8.74 -0.87
C VAL A 147 -24.56 9.40 0.41
N PRO A 148 -24.93 8.90 1.59
CA PRO A 148 -24.47 9.46 2.86
C PRO A 148 -22.95 9.27 3.01
N PRO A 149 -22.30 10.12 3.83
CA PRO A 149 -20.86 10.01 4.10
C PRO A 149 -20.57 8.72 4.88
N ASN A 150 -19.32 8.25 4.77
CA ASN A 150 -18.81 7.21 5.65
C ASN A 150 -18.43 7.79 7.02
N ASP A 151 -18.56 6.99 8.06
CA ASP A 151 -18.06 7.30 9.40
C ASP A 151 -16.57 6.93 9.49
N VAL A 152 -15.68 7.92 9.38
CA VAL A 152 -14.23 7.70 9.28
C VAL A 152 -13.50 8.30 10.48
N HIS A 153 -12.76 7.46 11.20
CA HIS A 153 -12.01 7.83 12.40
C HIS A 153 -10.51 7.63 12.21
N SER A 154 -9.73 8.58 12.69
CA SER A 154 -8.28 8.48 12.66
C SER A 154 -7.68 8.15 14.01
N PHE A 155 -6.56 7.42 13.98
CA PHE A 155 -5.79 7.10 15.18
C PHE A 155 -4.28 7.35 14.98
N ARG A 156 -3.56 7.34 16.09
CA ARG A 156 -2.09 7.29 16.17
C ARG A 156 -1.66 6.19 17.15
N THR A 157 -0.37 5.86 17.13
CA THR A 157 0.27 4.87 18.02
C THR A 157 -0.19 5.01 19.47
N GLY A 158 -0.56 3.88 20.08
CA GLY A 158 -0.90 3.77 21.49
C GLY A 158 -2.30 4.26 21.87
N LYS A 159 -3.10 4.77 20.90
CA LYS A 159 -4.49 5.18 21.16
C LYS A 159 -5.36 3.94 21.34
N LYS A 160 -5.84 3.70 22.56
CA LYS A 160 -6.82 2.66 22.82
C LYS A 160 -8.19 3.00 22.26
N ILE A 161 -8.78 2.07 21.54
CA ILE A 161 -10.10 2.21 20.89
C ILE A 161 -10.97 1.05 21.37
N ALA A 162 -12.04 1.37 22.09
CA ALA A 162 -12.99 0.38 22.56
C ALA A 162 -14.16 0.25 21.58
N ILE A 163 -14.42 -0.97 21.11
CA ILE A 163 -15.56 -1.32 20.27
C ILE A 163 -16.27 -2.51 20.91
N GLY A 164 -17.39 -2.27 21.56
CA GLY A 164 -18.13 -3.30 22.28
C GLY A 164 -17.26 -4.07 23.28
N ASP A 165 -17.08 -5.37 23.05
CA ASP A 165 -16.29 -6.28 23.91
C ASP A 165 -14.78 -6.29 23.54
N LEU A 166 -14.33 -5.42 22.63
CA LEU A 166 -12.94 -5.39 22.13
C LEU A 166 -12.25 -4.07 22.48
N GLU A 167 -10.96 -4.13 22.84
CA GLU A 167 -10.08 -2.95 22.89
C GLU A 167 -8.96 -3.15 21.89
N ILE A 168 -8.82 -2.21 20.94
CA ILE A 168 -7.82 -2.24 19.87
C ILE A 168 -6.79 -1.14 20.13
N THR A 169 -5.51 -1.51 20.17
CA THR A 169 -4.40 -0.55 20.32
C THR A 169 -3.47 -0.63 19.11
N PRO A 170 -3.43 0.40 18.25
CA PRO A 170 -2.53 0.45 17.11
C PRO A 170 -1.11 0.84 17.53
N PHE A 171 -0.11 0.22 16.92
CA PHE A 171 1.30 0.61 17.01
C PHE A 171 1.88 0.76 15.61
N HIS A 172 2.63 1.85 15.35
CA HIS A 172 3.33 2.02 14.10
C HIS A 172 4.28 0.84 13.84
N VAL A 173 4.38 0.47 12.58
CA VAL A 173 5.42 -0.42 12.07
C VAL A 173 6.14 0.26 10.91
N ASP A 174 7.40 -0.09 10.69
CA ASP A 174 8.13 0.33 9.49
C ASP A 174 7.63 -0.49 8.29
N HIS A 175 7.28 0.22 7.24
CA HIS A 175 6.85 -0.33 5.96
C HIS A 175 7.20 0.66 4.84
N SER A 176 7.06 0.29 3.56
CA SER A 176 7.37 1.17 2.42
C SER A 176 6.49 2.42 2.34
N VAL A 177 5.30 2.38 2.93
CA VAL A 177 4.36 3.49 3.01
C VAL A 177 4.22 3.99 4.45
N PRO A 178 4.23 5.32 4.71
CA PRO A 178 4.02 5.84 6.05
C PRO A 178 2.57 5.62 6.51
N GLY A 179 2.39 5.55 7.83
CA GLY A 179 1.08 5.29 8.43
C GLY A 179 0.69 3.82 8.41
N ALA A 180 1.66 2.91 8.43
CA ALA A 180 1.46 1.48 8.61
C ALA A 180 1.43 1.12 10.10
N TYR A 181 0.51 0.22 10.48
CA TYR A 181 0.26 -0.17 11.86
C TYR A 181 0.04 -1.68 12.01
N GLY A 182 0.57 -2.23 13.10
CA GLY A 182 0.07 -3.47 13.67
C GLY A 182 -0.94 -3.18 14.79
N PHE A 183 -1.76 -4.16 15.13
CA PHE A 183 -2.82 -4.04 16.12
C PHE A 183 -2.66 -5.05 17.26
N LEU A 184 -2.78 -4.57 18.50
CA LEU A 184 -3.00 -5.39 19.68
C LEU A 184 -4.50 -5.36 19.98
N VAL A 185 -5.16 -6.52 19.99
CA VAL A 185 -6.60 -6.64 20.19
C VAL A 185 -6.85 -7.44 21.46
N GLU A 186 -7.35 -6.78 22.50
CA GLU A 186 -7.75 -7.41 23.76
C GLU A 186 -9.23 -7.78 23.68
N THR A 187 -9.53 -9.01 24.09
CA THR A 187 -10.88 -9.56 24.14
C THR A 187 -11.13 -10.19 25.51
N LYS A 188 -12.35 -10.49 25.84
CA LYS A 188 -12.67 -11.17 27.10
C LYS A 188 -12.14 -12.61 27.20
N ASP A 189 -11.87 -13.25 26.08
CA ASP A 189 -11.45 -14.67 26.03
C ASP A 189 -9.94 -14.83 25.77
N GLY A 190 -9.25 -13.74 25.33
CA GLY A 190 -7.83 -13.81 25.02
C GLY A 190 -7.32 -12.56 24.30
N ARG A 191 -6.06 -12.59 23.87
CA ARG A 191 -5.33 -11.51 23.24
C ARG A 191 -4.88 -11.92 21.85
N LEU A 192 -5.14 -11.06 20.87
CA LEU A 192 -4.76 -11.25 19.48
C LEU A 192 -3.81 -10.13 19.06
N VAL A 193 -2.77 -10.45 18.29
CA VAL A 193 -1.89 -9.50 17.65
C VAL A 193 -2.00 -9.69 16.14
N TYR A 194 -2.14 -8.60 15.39
CA TYR A 194 -2.04 -8.56 13.94
C TYR A 194 -0.91 -7.63 13.52
N SER A 195 0.03 -8.14 12.74
CA SER A 195 1.24 -7.40 12.35
C SER A 195 0.94 -6.25 11.36
N GLY A 196 -0.13 -6.33 10.54
CA GLY A 196 -0.13 -5.63 9.27
C GLY A 196 1.06 -6.06 8.43
N ASP A 197 1.45 -5.24 7.47
CA ASP A 197 2.68 -5.43 6.72
C ASP A 197 3.82 -4.63 7.36
N LEU A 198 5.00 -5.24 7.49
CA LEU A 198 6.09 -4.66 8.22
C LEU A 198 7.48 -5.07 7.70
N ARG A 199 8.50 -4.30 8.08
CA ARG A 199 9.93 -4.60 7.87
C ARG A 199 10.76 -4.09 9.04
N SER A 200 12.04 -4.52 9.12
CA SER A 200 13.02 -4.02 10.12
C SER A 200 14.26 -3.38 9.49
N HIS A 201 14.29 -3.26 8.16
CA HIS A 201 15.45 -2.80 7.39
C HIS A 201 15.18 -1.48 6.60
N GLY A 202 14.08 -0.82 6.91
CA GLY A 202 13.74 0.49 6.35
C GLY A 202 14.41 1.66 7.08
N ASN A 203 13.82 2.85 6.98
CA ASN A 203 14.36 4.06 7.63
C ASN A 203 13.89 4.21 9.10
N LYS A 204 12.92 3.42 9.55
CA LYS A 204 12.26 3.53 10.86
C LYS A 204 12.15 2.19 11.58
N PRO A 205 13.23 1.37 11.65
CA PRO A 205 13.18 0.04 12.28
C PRO A 205 12.76 0.09 13.75
N GLU A 206 12.97 1.23 14.44
CA GLU A 206 12.53 1.44 15.80
C GLU A 206 11.01 1.31 15.98
N MET A 207 10.20 1.62 14.96
CA MET A 207 8.74 1.47 15.01
C MET A 207 8.34 0.00 15.08
N THR A 208 8.89 -0.84 14.20
CA THR A 208 8.66 -2.29 14.24
C THR A 208 9.20 -2.91 15.52
N ASN A 209 10.38 -2.48 16.00
CA ASN A 209 10.94 -2.95 17.26
C ASN A 209 10.05 -2.60 18.47
N GLU A 210 9.46 -1.39 18.48
CA GLU A 210 8.49 -1.00 19.51
C GLU A 210 7.24 -1.85 19.45
N PHE A 211 6.65 -2.06 18.26
CA PHE A 211 5.51 -2.95 18.07
C PHE A 211 5.79 -4.37 18.58
N VAL A 212 6.93 -4.96 18.18
CA VAL A 212 7.33 -6.32 18.64
C VAL A 212 7.48 -6.36 20.18
N LYS A 213 8.14 -5.36 20.77
CA LYS A 213 8.25 -5.25 22.23
C LYS A 213 6.88 -5.21 22.89
N LYS A 214 5.94 -4.41 22.36
CA LYS A 214 4.57 -4.33 22.86
C LYS A 214 3.79 -5.64 22.69
N ALA A 215 3.99 -6.33 21.58
CA ALA A 215 3.43 -7.66 21.36
C ALA A 215 3.97 -8.70 22.35
N VAL A 216 5.27 -8.64 22.69
CA VAL A 216 5.87 -9.49 23.75
C VAL A 216 5.24 -9.20 25.13
N GLU A 217 5.15 -7.91 25.51
CA GLU A 217 4.53 -7.47 26.77
C GLU A 217 3.02 -7.87 26.84
N PHE A 218 2.38 -7.97 25.68
CA PHE A 218 0.97 -8.31 25.54
C PHE A 218 0.68 -9.81 25.68
N GLU A 219 1.67 -10.69 25.53
CA GLU A 219 1.55 -12.16 25.67
C GLU A 219 0.36 -12.74 24.87
N PRO A 220 0.36 -12.65 23.52
CA PRO A 220 -0.82 -12.99 22.73
C PRO A 220 -1.15 -14.48 22.75
N ASN A 221 -2.46 -14.78 22.80
CA ASN A 221 -2.97 -16.13 22.54
C ASN A 221 -2.85 -16.48 21.05
N LEU A 222 -3.00 -15.47 20.17
CA LEU A 222 -2.93 -15.66 18.73
C LEU A 222 -2.16 -14.51 18.08
N LEU A 223 -1.21 -14.85 17.20
CA LEU A 223 -0.50 -13.93 16.34
C LEU A 223 -0.89 -14.17 14.88
N ILE A 224 -1.41 -13.14 14.22
CA ILE A 224 -1.59 -13.07 12.77
C ILE A 224 -0.39 -12.26 12.23
N ILE A 225 0.43 -12.86 11.39
CA ILE A 225 1.67 -12.23 10.90
C ILE A 225 1.82 -12.41 9.39
N GLU A 226 2.27 -11.35 8.72
CA GLU A 226 2.59 -11.39 7.30
C GLU A 226 3.76 -12.30 6.98
N GLY A 227 3.83 -12.75 5.74
CA GLY A 227 4.95 -13.55 5.25
C GLY A 227 5.23 -13.39 3.77
N THR A 228 5.05 -12.19 3.24
CA THR A 228 5.22 -11.87 1.81
C THR A 228 6.55 -12.37 1.22
N ARG A 229 7.61 -12.38 2.03
CA ARG A 229 8.95 -12.84 1.64
C ARG A 229 9.34 -14.17 2.28
N VAL A 230 8.40 -14.91 2.84
CA VAL A 230 8.65 -16.26 3.35
C VAL A 230 8.42 -17.26 2.21
N SER A 231 9.49 -17.63 1.54
CA SER A 231 9.47 -18.64 0.49
C SER A 231 10.78 -19.44 0.45
N ALA A 232 10.72 -20.71 0.07
CA ALA A 232 11.90 -21.58 -0.06
C ALA A 232 12.84 -21.12 -1.20
N GLY A 233 12.31 -20.40 -2.20
CA GLY A 233 13.03 -19.90 -3.37
C GLY A 233 13.40 -18.41 -3.31
N GLU A 234 13.30 -17.76 -2.16
CA GLU A 234 13.58 -16.31 -2.05
C GLU A 234 15.02 -15.97 -2.45
N LYS A 235 15.17 -15.32 -3.59
CA LYS A 235 16.47 -14.93 -4.16
C LYS A 235 16.75 -13.43 -4.02
N ARG A 236 15.72 -12.62 -3.70
CA ARG A 236 15.86 -11.16 -3.60
C ARG A 236 16.78 -10.79 -2.45
N LYS A 237 17.69 -9.87 -2.71
CA LYS A 237 18.61 -9.36 -1.69
C LYS A 237 17.82 -8.59 -0.64
N ASN A 238 18.16 -8.78 0.64
CA ASN A 238 17.58 -7.98 1.72
C ASN A 238 18.38 -6.68 1.88
N HIS A 239 18.22 -5.76 0.93
CA HIS A 239 18.86 -4.44 1.01
C HIS A 239 18.16 -3.58 2.05
N THR A 240 18.96 -2.80 2.79
CA THR A 240 18.44 -1.71 3.63
C THR A 240 18.24 -0.45 2.79
N GLU A 241 17.43 0.50 3.27
CA GLU A 241 17.31 1.81 2.62
C GLU A 241 18.65 2.54 2.52
N GLN A 242 19.58 2.31 3.46
CA GLN A 242 20.93 2.85 3.40
C GLN A 242 21.71 2.29 2.21
N ILE A 243 21.68 0.97 2.00
CA ILE A 243 22.36 0.32 0.84
C ILE A 243 21.81 0.87 -0.48
N VAL A 244 20.51 1.05 -0.58
CA VAL A 244 19.89 1.65 -1.78
C VAL A 244 20.35 3.08 -2.00
N ARG A 245 20.41 3.89 -0.94
CA ARG A 245 20.89 5.27 -1.00
C ARG A 245 22.36 5.36 -1.43
N GLU A 246 23.23 4.52 -0.86
CA GLU A 246 24.65 4.47 -1.20
C GLU A 246 24.89 3.97 -2.63
N GLY A 247 24.18 2.93 -3.04
CA GLY A 247 24.23 2.40 -4.40
C GLY A 247 23.75 3.42 -5.43
N SER A 248 22.60 4.06 -5.17
CA SER A 248 22.10 5.15 -6.02
C SER A 248 23.07 6.32 -6.09
N GLY A 249 23.73 6.65 -4.98
CA GLY A 249 24.76 7.70 -4.93
C GLY A 249 25.93 7.43 -5.85
N LYS A 250 26.41 6.20 -5.92
CA LYS A 250 27.50 5.78 -6.85
C LYS A 250 27.05 5.92 -8.30
N VAL A 251 25.85 5.43 -8.64
CA VAL A 251 25.30 5.56 -9.99
C VAL A 251 25.16 7.03 -10.39
N VAL A 252 24.70 7.90 -9.48
CA VAL A 252 24.59 9.35 -9.75
C VAL A 252 25.95 9.98 -9.98
N ASP A 253 27.00 9.60 -9.23
CA ASP A 253 28.35 10.15 -9.39
C ASP A 253 29.00 9.77 -10.73
N GLU A 254 28.73 8.57 -11.22
CA GLU A 254 29.27 8.04 -12.47
C GLU A 254 28.52 8.52 -13.71
N THR A 255 27.29 9.02 -13.56
CA THR A 255 26.39 9.37 -14.66
C THR A 255 26.57 10.83 -15.09
N LYS A 256 26.81 11.05 -16.38
CA LYS A 256 26.93 12.39 -17.00
C LYS A 256 25.67 12.85 -17.74
N GLY A 257 24.70 11.97 -17.92
CA GLY A 257 23.44 12.22 -18.62
C GLY A 257 22.24 12.22 -17.67
N LEU A 258 21.07 11.92 -18.24
CA LEU A 258 19.81 11.84 -17.51
C LEU A 258 19.82 10.67 -16.51
N ILE A 259 19.36 10.91 -15.28
CA ILE A 259 19.12 9.88 -14.29
C ILE A 259 17.62 9.71 -14.14
N LEU A 260 17.08 8.57 -14.60
CA LEU A 260 15.72 8.17 -14.30
C LEU A 260 15.68 7.49 -12.92
N ALA A 261 14.69 7.83 -12.11
CA ALA A 261 14.38 7.17 -10.86
C ALA A 261 12.97 6.59 -10.92
N MET A 262 12.86 5.27 -10.99
CA MET A 262 11.57 4.57 -10.93
C MET A 262 11.35 4.07 -9.50
N ARG A 263 10.21 4.43 -8.91
CA ARG A 263 9.84 4.05 -7.54
C ARG A 263 8.32 3.94 -7.39
N TYR A 264 7.88 3.25 -6.37
CA TYR A 264 6.45 3.26 -6.02
C TYR A 264 6.02 4.65 -5.52
N PRO A 265 4.94 5.23 -6.06
CA PRO A 265 4.54 6.62 -5.75
C PRO A 265 4.31 6.89 -4.25
N LYS A 266 3.82 5.89 -3.51
CA LYS A 266 3.55 5.98 -2.06
C LYS A 266 4.76 5.67 -1.17
N ASP A 267 5.87 5.17 -1.73
CA ASP A 267 7.11 4.91 -1.00
C ASP A 267 7.84 6.23 -0.72
N LEU A 268 7.52 6.85 0.41
CA LEU A 268 8.10 8.13 0.79
C LEU A 268 9.52 8.00 1.35
N ASP A 269 9.94 6.84 1.81
CA ASP A 269 11.32 6.60 2.20
C ASP A 269 12.24 6.65 0.97
N ARG A 270 11.79 6.05 -0.13
CA ARG A 270 12.51 6.10 -1.39
C ARG A 270 12.49 7.50 -2.02
N PHE A 271 11.36 8.22 -1.90
CA PHE A 271 11.31 9.64 -2.27
C PHE A 271 12.36 10.45 -1.51
N ARG A 272 12.45 10.29 -0.17
CA ARG A 272 13.46 10.99 0.65
C ARG A 272 14.87 10.66 0.20
N SER A 273 15.14 9.39 -0.08
CA SER A 273 16.46 8.95 -0.54
C SER A 273 16.89 9.65 -1.83
N PHE A 274 16.01 9.77 -2.81
CA PHE A 274 16.31 10.50 -4.05
C PHE A 274 16.34 12.02 -3.86
N TYR A 275 15.48 12.59 -3.02
CA TYR A 275 15.48 14.01 -2.71
C TYR A 275 16.78 14.46 -2.01
N GLU A 276 17.19 13.74 -0.97
CA GLU A 276 18.44 14.00 -0.26
C GLU A 276 19.67 13.81 -1.18
N LEU A 277 19.64 12.78 -2.01
CA LEU A 277 20.70 12.51 -2.98
C LEU A 277 20.79 13.64 -4.01
N ALA A 278 19.68 14.06 -4.60
CA ALA A 278 19.65 15.17 -5.54
C ALA A 278 20.19 16.45 -4.89
N SER A 279 19.68 16.83 -3.73
CA SER A 279 20.16 18.00 -2.97
C SER A 279 21.65 17.95 -2.69
N LYS A 280 22.17 16.80 -2.19
CA LYS A 280 23.58 16.62 -1.84
C LYS A 280 24.50 16.71 -3.06
N LYS A 281 24.01 16.31 -4.23
CA LYS A 281 24.79 16.30 -5.49
C LYS A 281 24.56 17.57 -6.33
N GLY A 282 23.83 18.56 -5.80
CA GLY A 282 23.52 19.81 -6.52
C GLY A 282 22.61 19.61 -7.72
N LYS A 283 21.85 18.52 -7.76
CA LYS A 283 20.88 18.22 -8.80
C LYS A 283 19.46 18.60 -8.35
N THR A 284 18.57 18.77 -9.32
CA THR A 284 17.14 18.96 -9.06
C THR A 284 16.40 17.63 -9.17
N LEU A 285 15.55 17.31 -8.19
CA LEU A 285 14.64 16.18 -8.29
C LEU A 285 13.38 16.63 -9.06
N VAL A 286 13.13 16.03 -10.20
CA VAL A 286 11.91 16.25 -11.00
C VAL A 286 10.91 15.15 -10.65
N ILE A 287 9.75 15.53 -10.14
CA ILE A 287 8.72 14.60 -9.65
C ILE A 287 7.43 14.74 -10.47
N SER A 288 6.60 13.69 -10.45
CA SER A 288 5.29 13.72 -11.10
C SER A 288 4.30 14.64 -10.37
N MET A 289 3.27 15.13 -11.07
CA MET A 289 2.18 15.90 -10.44
C MET A 289 1.48 15.09 -9.34
N LYS A 290 1.33 13.78 -9.49
CA LYS A 290 0.75 12.91 -8.46
C LYS A 290 1.60 12.87 -7.19
N THR A 291 2.92 12.74 -7.33
CA THR A 291 3.84 12.81 -6.20
C THR A 291 3.78 14.19 -5.54
N ALA A 292 3.75 15.27 -6.32
CA ALA A 292 3.61 16.62 -5.78
C ALA A 292 2.31 16.81 -4.99
N HIS A 293 1.18 16.33 -5.53
CA HIS A 293 -0.13 16.38 -4.85
C HIS A 293 -0.10 15.61 -3.52
N LEU A 294 0.47 14.41 -3.51
CA LEU A 294 0.63 13.62 -2.29
C LEU A 294 1.48 14.36 -1.25
N LEU A 295 2.61 14.93 -1.65
CA LEU A 295 3.47 15.71 -0.75
C LEU A 295 2.74 16.94 -0.18
N ILE A 296 1.96 17.67 -1.00
CA ILE A 296 1.16 18.81 -0.56
C ILE A 296 0.13 18.36 0.49
N SER A 297 -0.59 17.29 0.22
CA SER A 297 -1.59 16.74 1.14
C SER A 297 -0.99 16.34 2.48
N LEU A 298 0.22 15.75 2.46
CA LEU A 298 0.93 15.30 3.65
C LEU A 298 1.66 16.40 4.43
N GLN A 299 1.79 17.62 3.90
CA GLN A 299 2.38 18.74 4.65
C GLN A 299 1.60 19.13 5.89
N LYS A 300 0.33 18.73 6.00
CA LYS A 300 -0.48 18.91 7.21
C LYS A 300 0.10 18.16 8.42
N ASP A 301 0.86 17.10 8.20
CA ASP A 301 1.58 16.37 9.25
C ASP A 301 3.06 16.79 9.28
N GLU A 302 3.37 17.83 10.05
CA GLU A 302 4.74 18.37 10.20
C GLU A 302 5.75 17.32 10.69
N LYS A 303 5.31 16.27 11.39
CA LYS A 303 6.18 15.17 11.87
C LYS A 303 6.81 14.36 10.75
N LEU A 304 6.19 14.39 9.58
CA LEU A 304 6.75 13.75 8.39
C LEU A 304 7.98 14.51 7.85
N GLY A 305 8.11 15.81 8.10
CA GLY A 305 9.26 16.62 7.65
C GLY A 305 9.48 16.54 6.14
N LEU A 306 8.41 16.57 5.34
CA LEU A 306 8.49 16.48 3.88
C LEU A 306 8.74 17.85 3.26
N PRO A 307 9.55 17.95 2.17
CA PRO A 307 9.77 19.20 1.47
C PRO A 307 8.47 19.68 0.80
N SER A 308 8.34 21.00 0.65
CA SER A 308 7.22 21.59 -0.11
C SER A 308 7.53 21.52 -1.61
N PRO A 309 6.80 20.73 -2.41
CA PRO A 309 7.17 20.50 -3.81
C PRO A 309 7.08 21.76 -4.68
N LEU A 310 6.26 22.74 -4.28
CA LEU A 310 6.09 24.00 -5.04
C LEU A 310 7.02 25.12 -4.57
N LYS A 311 7.66 25.00 -3.41
CA LYS A 311 8.51 26.05 -2.81
C LYS A 311 9.98 25.64 -2.72
N ASP A 312 10.27 24.36 -2.71
CA ASP A 312 11.64 23.85 -2.58
C ASP A 312 12.40 24.03 -3.90
N LYS A 313 13.53 24.73 -3.85
CA LYS A 313 14.37 25.01 -5.02
C LYS A 313 14.98 23.75 -5.65
N ASN A 314 15.12 22.67 -4.87
CA ASN A 314 15.68 21.40 -5.33
C ASN A 314 14.61 20.47 -5.95
N ILE A 315 13.37 20.90 -6.04
CA ILE A 315 12.27 20.15 -6.64
C ILE A 315 11.71 20.92 -7.85
N ARG A 316 11.34 20.18 -8.90
CA ARG A 316 10.47 20.63 -9.98
C ARG A 316 9.37 19.61 -10.19
N VAL A 317 8.20 20.09 -10.56
CA VAL A 317 7.05 19.24 -10.85
C VAL A 317 6.93 19.08 -12.35
N TYR A 318 6.94 17.86 -12.85
CA TYR A 318 6.78 17.56 -14.26
C TYR A 318 5.32 17.46 -14.65
N ALA A 319 4.90 18.23 -15.64
CA ALA A 319 3.61 18.10 -16.29
C ALA A 319 3.78 17.61 -17.72
N ARG A 320 3.25 16.41 -18.01
CA ARG A 320 3.18 15.93 -19.39
C ARG A 320 2.15 16.73 -20.17
N GLU A 321 2.33 16.88 -21.48
CA GLU A 321 1.35 17.51 -22.35
C GLU A 321 0.04 16.71 -22.40
N MET A 322 -1.08 17.36 -22.12
CA MET A 322 -2.41 16.76 -22.14
C MET A 322 -3.43 17.70 -22.79
N LYS A 323 -4.44 17.12 -23.47
CA LYS A 323 -5.56 17.90 -24.04
C LYS A 323 -6.38 18.63 -22.97
N ALA A 324 -6.47 18.06 -21.77
CA ALA A 324 -7.17 18.65 -20.63
C ALA A 324 -6.59 18.14 -19.32
N TYR A 325 -6.45 19.04 -18.37
CA TYR A 325 -6.00 18.74 -17.02
C TYR A 325 -7.20 18.66 -16.06
N LYS A 326 -7.13 17.77 -15.06
CA LYS A 326 -8.08 17.70 -13.94
C LYS A 326 -7.96 18.97 -13.07
N LYS A 327 -8.94 19.23 -12.19
CA LYS A 327 -8.93 20.41 -11.32
C LYS A 327 -7.65 20.50 -10.48
N TRP A 328 -7.29 19.43 -9.80
CA TRP A 328 -6.11 19.36 -8.93
C TRP A 328 -4.78 19.55 -9.71
N GLU A 329 -4.72 19.14 -10.99
CA GLU A 329 -3.56 19.37 -11.85
C GLU A 329 -3.45 20.86 -12.23
N LYS A 330 -4.57 21.50 -12.57
CA LYS A 330 -4.60 22.92 -12.95
C LYS A 330 -4.06 23.85 -11.87
N GLU A 331 -4.29 23.50 -10.60
CA GLU A 331 -3.81 24.27 -9.45
C GLU A 331 -2.29 24.29 -9.32
N MET A 332 -1.58 23.37 -9.99
CA MET A 332 -0.11 23.27 -9.95
C MET A 332 0.59 23.70 -11.25
N LEU A 333 -0.15 23.89 -12.35
CA LEU A 333 0.45 24.09 -13.68
C LEU A 333 1.45 25.24 -13.77
N GLU A 334 1.22 26.35 -13.05
CA GLU A 334 2.13 27.50 -13.05
C GLU A 334 3.50 27.19 -12.44
N HIS A 335 3.62 26.05 -11.72
CA HIS A 335 4.83 25.60 -11.02
C HIS A 335 5.49 24.39 -11.69
N THR A 336 5.05 24.02 -12.90
CA THR A 336 5.53 22.81 -13.56
C THR A 336 6.59 23.11 -14.63
N VAL A 337 7.32 22.05 -14.99
CA VAL A 337 8.22 21.97 -16.12
C VAL A 337 7.72 20.92 -17.10
N ASP A 338 8.09 21.03 -18.38
CA ASP A 338 7.70 20.13 -19.46
C ASP A 338 8.86 19.27 -19.98
N SER A 339 8.62 18.53 -21.06
CA SER A 339 9.62 17.67 -21.70
C SER A 339 10.78 18.44 -22.31
N GLU A 340 10.55 19.66 -22.84
CA GLU A 340 11.64 20.50 -23.40
C GLU A 340 12.58 20.94 -22.26
N TRP A 341 12.03 21.39 -21.14
CA TRP A 341 12.83 21.74 -19.98
C TRP A 341 13.65 20.54 -19.47
N VAL A 342 13.05 19.35 -19.36
CA VAL A 342 13.77 18.12 -18.95
C VAL A 342 14.88 17.79 -19.95
N LYS A 343 14.61 17.89 -21.26
CA LYS A 343 15.58 17.67 -22.35
C LYS A 343 16.81 18.57 -22.23
N ASP A 344 16.61 19.84 -21.91
CA ASP A 344 17.68 20.83 -21.81
C ASP A 344 18.48 20.71 -20.50
N ASN A 345 17.90 20.11 -19.45
CA ASN A 345 18.51 20.02 -18.12
C ASN A 345 18.96 18.60 -17.73
N GLN A 346 19.06 17.65 -18.65
CA GLN A 346 19.32 16.23 -18.40
C GLN A 346 20.48 15.94 -17.43
N LYS A 347 21.54 16.75 -17.48
CA LYS A 347 22.76 16.55 -16.67
C LYS A 347 22.57 16.96 -15.21
N ASP A 348 21.61 17.83 -14.94
CA ASP A 348 21.43 18.50 -13.65
C ASP A 348 20.24 18.01 -12.86
N ILE A 349 19.61 16.90 -13.32
CA ILE A 349 18.39 16.38 -12.73
C ILE A 349 18.47 14.90 -12.39
N ILE A 350 17.63 14.50 -11.44
CA ILE A 350 17.12 13.13 -11.25
C ILE A 350 15.62 13.20 -11.56
N TRP A 351 15.15 12.44 -12.53
CA TRP A 351 13.76 12.51 -12.97
C TRP A 351 12.99 11.26 -12.54
N GLU A 352 11.95 11.46 -11.72
CA GLU A 352 10.98 10.42 -11.38
C GLU A 352 10.08 10.17 -12.59
N LEU A 353 10.11 8.94 -13.09
CA LEU A 353 9.28 8.53 -14.21
C LEU A 353 8.59 7.20 -13.86
N ASP A 354 7.28 7.12 -14.11
CA ASP A 354 6.48 5.93 -13.96
C ASP A 354 6.52 5.07 -15.24
N PHE A 355 6.38 3.75 -15.11
CA PHE A 355 6.32 2.82 -16.25
C PHE A 355 5.28 3.25 -17.30
N THR A 356 4.12 3.75 -16.86
CA THR A 356 3.05 4.22 -17.74
C THR A 356 3.35 5.54 -18.47
N GLN A 357 4.52 6.11 -18.22
CA GLN A 357 4.98 7.38 -18.79
C GLN A 357 6.28 7.23 -19.62
N LEU A 358 6.69 6.01 -19.93
CA LEU A 358 7.91 5.77 -20.72
C LEU A 358 7.90 6.48 -22.08
N GLN A 359 6.72 6.78 -22.64
CA GLN A 359 6.58 7.54 -23.89
C GLN A 359 7.19 8.95 -23.81
N GLU A 360 7.28 9.56 -22.62
CA GLU A 360 7.92 10.87 -22.43
C GLU A 360 9.39 10.88 -22.83
N LEU A 361 10.04 9.69 -22.84
CA LEU A 361 11.43 9.53 -23.32
C LEU A 361 11.58 9.86 -24.82
N ILE A 362 10.49 9.76 -25.61
CA ILE A 362 10.51 10.09 -27.04
C ILE A 362 10.77 11.59 -27.21
N ASP A 363 10.17 12.43 -26.38
CA ASP A 363 10.27 13.88 -26.46
C ASP A 363 11.56 14.38 -25.81
N VAL A 364 11.93 13.80 -24.68
CA VAL A 364 13.15 14.16 -23.93
C VAL A 364 14.41 13.70 -24.64
N GLN A 365 14.38 12.54 -25.34
CA GLN A 365 15.53 11.99 -26.07
C GLN A 365 16.81 11.92 -25.22
N PRO A 366 16.87 11.02 -24.23
CA PRO A 366 18.02 10.88 -23.33
C PRO A 366 19.35 10.70 -24.07
N LYS A 367 20.40 11.34 -23.56
CA LYS A 367 21.77 11.24 -24.09
C LYS A 367 22.72 10.77 -22.99
N GLY A 368 23.11 9.49 -23.03
CA GLY A 368 24.02 8.91 -22.04
C GLY A 368 23.46 8.88 -20.62
N GLY A 369 22.18 8.57 -20.48
CA GLY A 369 21.48 8.45 -19.20
C GLY A 369 21.56 7.07 -18.58
N VAL A 370 20.97 6.91 -17.38
CA VAL A 370 20.80 5.63 -16.67
C VAL A 370 19.40 5.55 -16.08
N CYS A 371 18.95 4.33 -15.78
CA CYS A 371 17.74 4.08 -15.00
C CYS A 371 18.11 3.45 -13.66
N ILE A 372 17.71 4.08 -12.56
CA ILE A 372 17.71 3.48 -11.22
C ILE A 372 16.31 2.93 -10.99
N HIS A 373 16.14 1.61 -11.14
CA HIS A 373 14.90 0.91 -10.89
C HIS A 373 14.83 0.54 -9.41
N SER A 374 14.04 1.31 -8.68
CA SER A 374 13.93 1.23 -7.23
C SER A 374 12.56 0.69 -6.81
N MET A 375 12.09 -0.30 -7.57
CA MET A 375 10.87 -1.09 -7.37
C MET A 375 11.25 -2.57 -7.26
N SER A 376 10.31 -3.41 -6.85
CA SER A 376 10.54 -4.86 -6.76
C SER A 376 10.96 -5.43 -8.11
N GLU A 377 11.83 -6.42 -8.06
CA GLU A 377 12.07 -7.30 -9.21
C GLU A 377 10.78 -8.03 -9.58
N PRO A 378 10.56 -8.39 -10.87
CA PRO A 378 9.39 -9.13 -11.27
C PRO A 378 9.31 -10.46 -10.51
N PHE A 379 8.09 -10.85 -10.15
CA PHE A 379 7.87 -12.15 -9.52
C PHE A 379 7.94 -13.26 -10.55
N GLU A 380 8.70 -14.33 -10.27
CA GLU A 380 8.87 -15.47 -11.22
C GLU A 380 7.52 -16.12 -11.59
N GLU A 381 6.53 -16.03 -10.70
CA GLU A 381 5.19 -16.61 -10.83
C GLU A 381 4.16 -15.66 -11.47
N ASP A 382 4.55 -14.42 -11.77
CA ASP A 382 3.67 -13.41 -12.38
C ASP A 382 4.10 -13.07 -13.81
N PRO A 383 3.48 -13.69 -14.85
CA PRO A 383 3.81 -13.42 -16.24
C PRO A 383 3.62 -11.96 -16.67
N MET A 384 2.70 -11.24 -16.04
CA MET A 384 2.46 -9.83 -16.38
C MET A 384 3.59 -8.93 -15.87
N SER A 385 4.10 -9.18 -14.67
CA SER A 385 5.26 -8.43 -14.15
C SER A 385 6.51 -8.71 -14.98
N GLN A 386 6.70 -9.93 -15.47
CA GLN A 386 7.81 -10.29 -16.37
C GLN A 386 7.67 -9.58 -17.72
N LEU A 387 6.47 -9.57 -18.31
CA LEU A 387 6.22 -8.82 -19.55
C LEU A 387 6.47 -7.32 -19.39
N GLN A 388 6.07 -6.73 -18.28
CA GLN A 388 6.33 -5.31 -18.00
C GLN A 388 7.84 -5.04 -17.87
N ASP A 389 8.59 -5.95 -17.25
CA ASP A 389 10.05 -5.84 -17.13
C ASP A 389 10.73 -5.92 -18.50
N ASP A 390 10.32 -6.87 -19.35
CA ASP A 390 10.81 -6.98 -20.73
C ASP A 390 10.54 -5.70 -21.53
N VAL A 391 9.33 -5.15 -21.39
CA VAL A 391 8.96 -3.88 -22.04
C VAL A 391 9.83 -2.73 -21.51
N LEU A 392 10.04 -2.63 -20.20
CA LEU A 392 10.94 -1.64 -19.62
C LEU A 392 12.34 -1.74 -20.20
N HIS A 393 12.92 -2.94 -20.26
CA HIS A 393 14.24 -3.17 -20.84
C HIS A 393 14.30 -2.76 -22.30
N ASN A 394 13.29 -3.07 -23.11
CA ASN A 394 13.21 -2.63 -24.51
C ASN A 394 13.24 -1.09 -24.65
N TRP A 395 12.55 -0.35 -23.76
CA TRP A 395 12.61 1.10 -23.74
C TRP A 395 13.99 1.62 -23.35
N LEU A 396 14.60 1.06 -22.30
CA LEU A 396 15.91 1.46 -21.82
C LEU A 396 17.00 1.21 -22.87
N ASP A 397 16.96 0.04 -23.52
CA ASP A 397 17.89 -0.32 -24.61
C ASP A 397 17.75 0.62 -25.80
N LYS A 398 16.51 0.98 -26.18
CA LYS A 398 16.23 1.92 -27.27
C LYS A 398 16.91 3.27 -27.05
N PHE A 399 17.01 3.72 -25.82
CA PHE A 399 17.64 5.00 -25.46
C PHE A 399 19.06 4.82 -24.90
N SER A 400 19.62 3.61 -24.95
CA SER A 400 20.96 3.26 -24.45
C SER A 400 21.16 3.69 -22.97
N MET A 401 20.17 3.37 -22.13
CA MET A 401 20.14 3.69 -20.71
C MET A 401 20.39 2.44 -19.86
N PRO A 402 21.58 2.23 -19.30
CA PRO A 402 21.84 1.12 -18.38
C PRO A 402 20.82 1.06 -17.24
N HIS A 403 20.41 -0.17 -16.89
CA HIS A 403 19.49 -0.46 -15.81
C HIS A 403 20.25 -0.81 -14.54
N HIS A 404 19.88 -0.19 -13.42
CA HIS A 404 20.43 -0.47 -12.07
C HIS A 404 19.28 -0.83 -11.12
N GLN A 405 19.17 -2.11 -10.75
CA GLN A 405 18.21 -2.60 -9.77
C GLN A 405 18.68 -2.27 -8.35
N LEU A 406 18.04 -1.31 -7.69
CA LEU A 406 18.36 -0.85 -6.35
C LEU A 406 17.09 -0.64 -5.53
N HIS A 407 16.64 -1.69 -4.85
CA HIS A 407 15.40 -1.71 -4.10
C HIS A 407 15.58 -2.32 -2.70
N ALA A 408 14.90 -1.75 -1.71
CA ALA A 408 14.69 -2.34 -0.40
C ALA A 408 13.19 -2.67 -0.27
N SER A 409 12.89 -3.91 0.07
CA SER A 409 11.50 -4.39 0.17
C SER A 409 10.71 -3.64 1.23
N GLY A 410 9.40 -3.50 1.03
CA GLY A 410 8.46 -3.06 2.06
C GLY A 410 8.21 -4.10 3.15
N HIS A 411 8.59 -5.37 2.90
CA HIS A 411 8.26 -6.51 3.75
C HIS A 411 9.51 -7.14 4.36
N ALA A 412 9.38 -7.63 5.60
CA ALA A 412 10.45 -8.29 6.33
C ALA A 412 10.91 -9.59 5.64
N ALA A 413 12.20 -9.87 5.72
CA ALA A 413 12.74 -11.14 5.25
C ALA A 413 12.35 -12.29 6.20
N MET A 414 12.39 -13.53 5.69
CA MET A 414 12.01 -14.73 6.45
C MET A 414 12.68 -14.82 7.82
N ASN A 415 13.98 -14.54 7.90
CA ASN A 415 14.72 -14.57 9.16
C ASN A 415 14.27 -13.47 10.15
N GLU A 416 13.85 -12.31 9.66
CA GLU A 416 13.30 -11.22 10.50
C GLU A 416 11.93 -11.63 11.04
N ILE A 417 11.04 -12.17 10.21
CA ILE A 417 9.71 -12.69 10.60
C ILE A 417 9.86 -13.77 11.68
N PHE A 418 10.74 -14.76 11.45
CA PHE A 418 10.93 -15.85 12.42
C PHE A 418 11.54 -15.34 13.73
N GLY A 419 12.45 -14.36 13.68
CA GLY A 419 12.97 -13.70 14.87
C GLY A 419 11.89 -12.98 15.68
N MET A 420 10.93 -12.34 15.03
CA MET A 420 9.77 -11.71 15.68
C MET A 420 8.86 -12.76 16.34
N ILE A 421 8.57 -13.87 15.63
CA ILE A 421 7.75 -14.97 16.17
C ILE A 421 8.43 -15.58 17.42
N ASP A 422 9.74 -15.82 17.36
CA ASP A 422 10.51 -16.38 18.47
C ASP A 422 10.57 -15.43 19.69
N ALA A 423 10.55 -14.12 19.46
CA ALA A 423 10.48 -13.12 20.52
C ALA A 423 9.09 -13.06 21.17
N ILE A 424 8.04 -12.98 20.34
CA ILE A 424 6.63 -12.83 20.80
C ILE A 424 6.10 -14.09 21.47
N LYS A 425 6.48 -15.27 20.99
CA LYS A 425 6.08 -16.60 21.51
C LYS A 425 4.56 -16.77 21.66
N PRO A 426 3.78 -16.57 20.59
CA PRO A 426 2.33 -16.72 20.66
C PRO A 426 1.94 -18.16 20.93
N LYS A 427 0.76 -18.39 21.57
CA LYS A 427 0.24 -19.75 21.75
C LYS A 427 -0.25 -20.37 20.43
N LYS A 428 -0.80 -19.55 19.54
CA LYS A 428 -1.26 -19.93 18.21
C LYS A 428 -0.66 -18.94 17.19
N LEU A 429 -0.23 -19.46 16.04
CA LEU A 429 0.35 -18.69 14.94
C LEU A 429 -0.49 -18.87 13.68
N VAL A 430 -0.85 -17.77 13.05
CA VAL A 430 -1.57 -17.72 11.77
C VAL A 430 -0.77 -16.89 10.78
N PRO A 431 0.00 -17.54 9.91
CA PRO A 431 0.62 -16.85 8.78
C PRO A 431 -0.43 -16.35 7.79
N VAL A 432 -0.25 -15.13 7.30
CA VAL A 432 -1.12 -14.52 6.29
C VAL A 432 -0.27 -13.78 5.27
N HIS A 433 -0.89 -13.34 4.18
CA HIS A 433 -0.19 -12.55 3.16
C HIS A 433 1.08 -13.27 2.65
N THR A 434 0.97 -14.58 2.36
CA THR A 434 2.09 -15.43 1.99
C THR A 434 1.61 -16.64 1.18
N HIS A 435 2.46 -17.12 0.27
CA HIS A 435 2.32 -18.43 -0.39
C HIS A 435 3.09 -19.55 0.35
N GLY A 436 3.94 -19.21 1.33
CA GLY A 436 4.82 -20.13 2.04
C GLY A 436 4.36 -20.44 3.47
N CYS A 437 3.06 -20.61 3.70
CA CYS A 437 2.52 -20.91 5.05
C CYS A 437 3.19 -22.13 5.69
N GLU A 438 3.49 -23.15 4.90
CA GLU A 438 4.12 -24.42 5.36
C GLU A 438 5.53 -24.25 5.92
N LEU A 439 6.20 -23.13 5.62
CA LEU A 439 7.54 -22.83 6.14
C LEU A 439 7.51 -22.26 7.58
N PHE A 440 6.35 -21.81 8.05
CA PHE A 440 6.24 -21.24 9.38
C PHE A 440 6.25 -22.31 10.48
N PRO A 441 7.00 -22.09 11.58
CA PRO A 441 7.08 -23.05 12.67
C PRO A 441 5.75 -23.15 13.41
N LYS A 442 5.24 -24.38 13.64
CA LYS A 442 4.06 -24.64 14.49
C LYS A 442 2.84 -23.75 14.22
N HIS A 443 2.60 -23.40 12.94
CA HIS A 443 1.45 -22.61 12.54
C HIS A 443 0.14 -23.44 12.59
N LEU A 444 -0.98 -22.73 12.62
CA LEU A 444 -2.29 -23.32 12.40
C LEU A 444 -2.56 -23.42 10.90
N ASP A 445 -3.02 -24.58 10.46
CA ASP A 445 -3.60 -24.72 9.13
C ASP A 445 -4.96 -24.01 9.13
N VAL A 446 -5.05 -22.97 8.31
CA VAL A 446 -6.26 -22.15 8.21
C VAL A 446 -6.89 -22.30 6.84
N GLU A 447 -8.21 -22.36 6.80
CA GLU A 447 -8.97 -22.37 5.57
C GLU A 447 -9.81 -21.09 5.48
N LYS A 448 -9.87 -20.52 4.28
CA LYS A 448 -10.68 -19.33 4.01
C LYS A 448 -12.15 -19.55 4.40
N GLY A 449 -12.70 -18.65 5.20
CA GLY A 449 -14.09 -18.71 5.69
C GLY A 449 -14.35 -19.65 6.88
N LYS A 450 -13.34 -20.36 7.37
CA LYS A 450 -13.48 -21.20 8.59
C LYS A 450 -13.12 -20.43 9.85
N LYS A 451 -13.88 -20.65 10.91
CA LYS A 451 -13.66 -20.07 12.24
C LYS A 451 -12.50 -20.73 12.97
N ILE A 452 -11.66 -19.91 13.59
CA ILE A 452 -10.61 -20.29 14.53
C ILE A 452 -10.99 -19.71 15.89
N GLU A 453 -11.04 -20.50 16.94
CA GLU A 453 -11.23 -20.01 18.31
C GLU A 453 -9.91 -19.46 18.88
N ILE A 454 -9.98 -18.36 19.61
CA ILE A 454 -8.81 -17.69 20.23
C ILE A 454 -8.54 -18.23 21.61
#